data_5b7775fe1ebff1b26faf6b49ac9d3fff
#
_entry.id   5b7775fe1ebff1b26faf6b49ac9d3fff
#
_cell.length_a   1.000
_cell.length_b   1.000
_cell.length_c   1.000
_cell.angle_alpha   90.00
_cell.angle_beta   90.00
_cell.angle_gamma   90.00
#
_symmetry.space_group_name_H-M   'P 1'
#
loop_
_entity.id
_entity.type
_entity.pdbx_description
1 polymer ?
#
loop_
_entity_poly.entity_id
_entity_poly.type
_entity_poly.pdbx_seq_one_letter_code
_entity_poly.pdbx_strand_id
1 'polypeptide(L)'
;MLVLKILAIIIILFGILLSLYFFNEHCGEKFNYRFFTTISLLTSAIALAFILIGNWWHSNSLESGGDTLNGIAMMSIGAFLALILIYFNFKHTNFAYGFGGTFLQLSAFGLLIYLGTFILILGLVIFFIISLGTPTFQVID
;
A
#
# COMPACT_ATOMS: atom_id res chain seq x y z
N MET A 1 29.84 9.11 5.64
CA MET A 1 28.56 9.79 5.97
C MET A 1 27.35 9.17 5.29
N LEU A 2 27.37 8.95 3.96
CA LEU A 2 26.25 8.35 3.24
C LEU A 2 25.97 6.90 3.68
N VAL A 3 27.00 6.08 3.76
CA VAL A 3 26.92 4.67 4.17
C VAL A 3 26.32 4.53 5.58
N LEU A 4 26.73 5.40 6.50
CA LEU A 4 26.21 5.39 7.87
C LEU A 4 24.72 5.75 7.93
N LYS A 5 24.27 6.69 7.10
CA LYS A 5 22.84 7.06 6.97
C LYS A 5 22.02 5.91 6.40
N ILE A 6 22.52 5.25 5.36
CA ILE A 6 21.85 4.10 4.75
C ILE A 6 21.73 2.96 5.77
N LEU A 7 22.81 2.65 6.49
CA LEU A 7 22.81 1.61 7.53
C LEU A 7 21.80 1.93 8.64
N ALA A 8 21.75 3.18 9.10
CA ALA A 8 20.78 3.61 10.11
C ALA A 8 19.33 3.45 9.63
N ILE A 9 19.04 3.81 8.38
CA ILE A 9 17.71 3.64 7.78
C ILE A 9 17.33 2.15 7.73
N ILE A 10 18.24 1.28 7.31
CA ILE A 10 18.01 -0.18 7.26
C ILE A 10 17.71 -0.74 8.65
N ILE A 11 18.47 -0.34 9.67
CA ILE A 11 18.26 -0.78 11.06
C ILE A 11 16.90 -0.31 11.57
N ILE A 12 16.51 0.93 11.30
CA ILE A 12 15.22 1.50 11.72
C ILE A 12 14.07 0.75 11.01
N LEU A 13 14.17 0.52 9.71
CA LEU A 13 13.16 -0.23 8.96
C LEU A 13 13.02 -1.67 9.47
N PHE A 14 14.13 -2.33 9.76
CA PHE A 14 14.11 -3.68 10.32
C PHE A 14 13.47 -3.70 11.71
N GLY A 15 13.78 -2.72 12.56
CA GLY A 15 13.15 -2.55 13.88
C GLY A 15 11.64 -2.34 13.79
N ILE A 16 11.18 -1.54 12.84
CA ILE A 16 9.76 -1.31 12.59
C ILE A 16 9.08 -2.61 12.15
N LEU A 17 9.65 -3.34 11.20
CA LEU A 17 9.10 -4.61 10.71
C LEU A 17 9.01 -5.66 11.82
N LEU A 18 10.04 -5.77 12.67
CA LEU A 18 10.01 -6.64 13.83
C LEU A 18 8.91 -6.25 14.82
N SER A 19 8.76 -4.96 15.10
CA SER A 19 7.73 -4.45 16.00
C SER A 19 6.32 -4.77 15.49
N LEU A 20 6.09 -4.60 14.18
CA LEU A 20 4.83 -4.96 13.54
C LEU A 20 4.56 -6.47 13.58
N TYR A 21 5.59 -7.28 13.39
CA TYR A 21 5.49 -8.73 13.49
C TYR A 21 5.08 -9.16 14.89
N PHE A 22 5.76 -8.67 15.94
CA PHE A 22 5.43 -8.99 17.33
C PHE A 22 4.05 -8.47 17.72
N PHE A 23 3.66 -7.30 17.27
CA PHE A 23 2.30 -6.78 17.48
C PHE A 23 1.24 -7.70 16.86
N ASN A 24 1.46 -8.15 15.63
CA ASN A 24 0.55 -9.02 14.92
C ASN A 24 0.41 -10.39 15.59
N GLU A 25 1.53 -10.98 16.05
CA GLU A 25 1.53 -12.23 16.82
C GLU A 25 0.82 -12.06 18.17
N HIS A 26 1.11 -10.98 18.89
CA HIS A 26 0.43 -10.68 20.17
C HIS A 26 -1.09 -10.55 20.00
N CYS A 27 -1.56 -9.86 18.96
CA CYS A 27 -2.98 -9.77 18.65
C CYS A 27 -3.57 -11.13 18.26
N GLY A 28 -2.82 -11.95 17.52
CA GLY A 28 -3.20 -13.31 17.17
C GLY A 28 -3.43 -14.20 18.39
N GLU A 29 -2.56 -14.11 19.38
CA GLU A 29 -2.66 -14.87 20.64
C GLU A 29 -3.80 -14.35 21.53
N LYS A 30 -3.94 -13.02 21.64
CA LYS A 30 -4.89 -12.40 22.56
C LYS A 30 -6.32 -12.41 22.05
N PHE A 31 -6.54 -12.14 20.76
CA PHE A 31 -7.87 -11.95 20.15
C PHE A 31 -8.19 -12.99 19.08
N ASN A 32 -7.27 -13.90 18.77
CA ASN A 32 -7.37 -14.79 17.61
C ASN A 32 -7.59 -14.00 16.30
N TYR A 33 -7.02 -12.79 16.22
CA TYR A 33 -7.15 -11.87 15.10
C TYR A 33 -5.82 -11.20 14.78
N ARG A 34 -5.43 -11.22 13.52
CA ARG A 34 -4.20 -10.61 13.02
C ARG A 34 -4.53 -9.43 12.10
N PHE A 35 -3.95 -8.27 12.39
CA PHE A 35 -4.13 -7.07 11.60
C PHE A 35 -3.41 -7.16 10.25
N PHE A 36 -2.20 -7.71 10.26
CA PHE A 36 -1.33 -7.79 9.08
C PHE A 36 -1.45 -9.18 8.45
N THR A 37 -2.34 -9.30 7.48
CA THR A 37 -2.54 -10.51 6.68
C THR A 37 -2.50 -10.16 5.19
N THR A 38 -2.30 -11.17 4.34
CA THR A 38 -2.34 -10.98 2.88
C THR A 38 -3.68 -10.39 2.43
N ILE A 39 -4.78 -10.83 3.02
CA ILE A 39 -6.12 -10.35 2.69
C ILE A 39 -6.28 -8.88 3.08
N SER A 40 -5.84 -8.48 4.27
CA SER A 40 -5.92 -7.10 4.72
C SER A 40 -5.01 -6.19 3.90
N LEU A 41 -3.85 -6.65 3.48
CA LEU A 41 -2.96 -5.93 2.57
C LEU A 41 -3.61 -5.72 1.20
N LEU A 42 -4.17 -6.77 0.60
CA LEU A 42 -4.85 -6.68 -0.68
C LEU A 42 -6.07 -5.76 -0.61
N THR A 43 -6.88 -5.88 0.44
CA THR A 43 -8.06 -5.02 0.65
C THR A 43 -7.65 -3.55 0.79
N SER A 44 -6.60 -3.26 1.55
CA SER A 44 -6.05 -1.91 1.70
C SER A 44 -5.50 -1.37 0.38
N ALA A 45 -4.79 -2.20 -0.39
CA ALA A 45 -4.24 -1.81 -1.68
C ALA A 45 -5.33 -1.48 -2.69
N ILE A 46 -6.37 -2.32 -2.77
CA ILE A 46 -7.53 -2.10 -3.65
C ILE A 46 -8.30 -0.84 -3.22
N ALA A 47 -8.57 -0.67 -1.92
CA ALA A 47 -9.23 0.52 -1.39
C ALA A 47 -8.47 1.81 -1.74
N LEU A 48 -7.16 1.80 -1.54
CA LEU A 48 -6.29 2.93 -1.84
C LEU A 48 -6.24 3.23 -3.34
N ALA A 49 -6.14 2.18 -4.18
CA ALA A 49 -6.17 2.31 -5.63
C ALA A 49 -7.47 2.98 -6.11
N PHE A 50 -8.63 2.54 -5.61
CA PHE A 50 -9.91 3.15 -5.94
C PHE A 50 -10.00 4.61 -5.51
N ILE A 51 -9.49 4.95 -4.33
CA ILE A 51 -9.47 6.34 -3.84
C ILE A 51 -8.56 7.21 -4.71
N LEU A 52 -7.34 6.75 -5.01
CA LEU A 52 -6.37 7.52 -5.79
C LEU A 52 -6.80 7.71 -7.25
N ILE A 53 -7.26 6.64 -7.89
CA ILE A 53 -7.75 6.69 -9.28
C ILE A 53 -9.01 7.52 -9.36
N GLY A 54 -9.92 7.36 -8.40
CA GLY A 54 -11.14 8.14 -8.31
C GLY A 54 -10.87 9.63 -8.11
N ASN A 55 -9.91 9.97 -7.24
CA ASN A 55 -9.50 11.36 -7.01
C ASN A 55 -8.85 11.97 -8.26
N TRP A 56 -7.96 11.22 -8.91
CA TRP A 56 -7.35 11.65 -10.17
C TRP A 56 -8.41 11.90 -11.27
N TRP A 57 -9.34 10.98 -11.43
CA TRP A 57 -10.45 11.12 -12.40
C TRP A 57 -11.33 12.33 -12.08
N HIS A 58 -11.71 12.48 -10.81
CA HIS A 58 -12.50 13.62 -10.35
C HIS A 58 -11.82 14.95 -10.65
N SER A 59 -10.53 15.08 -10.35
CA SER A 59 -9.74 16.29 -10.59
C SER A 59 -9.65 16.61 -12.10
N ASN A 60 -9.36 15.61 -12.93
CA ASN A 60 -9.31 15.80 -14.38
C ASN A 60 -10.68 16.19 -14.97
N SER A 61 -11.75 15.62 -14.45
CA SER A 61 -13.11 15.95 -14.90
C SER A 61 -13.50 17.37 -14.51
N LEU A 62 -13.08 17.85 -13.34
CA LEU A 62 -13.29 19.24 -12.93
C LEU A 62 -12.58 20.24 -13.85
N GLU A 63 -11.31 19.95 -14.20
CA GLU A 63 -10.50 20.82 -15.08
C GLU A 63 -11.04 20.86 -16.52
N SER A 64 -11.52 19.73 -17.03
CA SER A 64 -12.05 19.60 -18.40
C SER A 64 -13.53 19.94 -18.54
N GLY A 65 -14.25 20.21 -17.45
CA GLY A 65 -15.70 20.42 -17.45
C GLY A 65 -16.51 19.15 -17.72
N GLY A 66 -15.90 17.97 -17.51
CA GLY A 66 -16.52 16.66 -17.69
C GLY A 66 -17.36 16.19 -16.50
N ASP A 67 -17.86 14.95 -16.60
CA ASP A 67 -18.64 14.31 -15.52
C ASP A 67 -17.73 13.84 -14.37
N THR A 68 -17.99 14.38 -13.19
CA THR A 68 -17.25 14.04 -11.95
C THR A 68 -17.80 12.83 -11.21
N LEU A 69 -18.98 12.34 -11.61
CA LEU A 69 -19.71 11.27 -10.90
C LEU A 69 -18.90 9.98 -10.82
N ASN A 70 -18.22 9.60 -11.89
CA ASN A 70 -17.42 8.37 -11.95
C ASN A 70 -16.27 8.41 -10.94
N GLY A 71 -15.58 9.55 -10.80
CA GLY A 71 -14.52 9.73 -9.82
C GLY A 71 -15.03 9.61 -8.38
N ILE A 72 -16.18 10.26 -8.09
CA ILE A 72 -16.85 10.18 -6.78
C ILE A 72 -17.29 8.76 -6.48
N ALA A 73 -17.87 8.05 -7.45
CA ALA A 73 -18.30 6.66 -7.28
C ALA A 73 -17.10 5.75 -6.93
N MET A 74 -15.99 5.90 -7.63
CA MET A 74 -14.77 5.12 -7.36
C MET A 74 -14.21 5.41 -5.96
N MET A 75 -14.10 6.69 -5.57
CA MET A 75 -13.67 7.07 -4.23
C MET A 75 -14.59 6.50 -3.15
N SER A 76 -15.89 6.50 -3.39
CA SER A 76 -16.88 5.94 -2.45
C SER A 76 -16.72 4.44 -2.27
N ILE A 77 -16.44 3.68 -3.33
CA ILE A 77 -16.14 2.24 -3.26
C ILE A 77 -14.87 2.01 -2.43
N GLY A 78 -13.81 2.75 -2.71
CA GLY A 78 -12.56 2.66 -1.95
C GLY A 78 -12.74 2.99 -0.47
N ALA A 79 -13.47 4.05 -0.15
CA ALA A 79 -13.81 4.42 1.22
C ALA A 79 -14.63 3.33 1.93
N PHE A 80 -15.59 2.73 1.24
CA PHE A 80 -16.40 1.64 1.77
C PHE A 80 -15.56 0.40 2.11
N LEU A 81 -14.63 0.02 1.23
CA LEU A 81 -13.68 -1.07 1.50
C LEU A 81 -12.79 -0.79 2.72
N ALA A 82 -12.30 0.44 2.85
CA ALA A 82 -11.53 0.86 4.01
C ALA A 82 -12.37 0.79 5.31
N LEU A 83 -13.63 1.21 5.27
CA LEU A 83 -14.54 1.12 6.41
C LEU A 83 -14.83 -0.33 6.81
N ILE A 84 -14.97 -1.24 5.86
CA ILE A 84 -15.12 -2.68 6.14
C ILE A 84 -13.90 -3.19 6.91
N LEU A 85 -12.69 -2.85 6.48
CA LEU A 85 -11.46 -3.25 7.16
C LEU A 85 -11.41 -2.71 8.59
N ILE A 86 -11.73 -1.44 8.78
CA ILE A 86 -11.80 -0.79 10.09
C ILE A 86 -12.84 -1.49 10.98
N TYR A 87 -14.02 -1.78 10.44
CA TYR A 87 -15.07 -2.49 11.16
C TYR A 87 -14.60 -3.85 11.68
N PHE A 88 -13.93 -4.64 10.85
CA PHE A 88 -13.40 -5.94 11.27
C PHE A 88 -12.34 -5.81 12.35
N ASN A 89 -11.48 -4.80 12.27
CA ASN A 89 -10.48 -4.53 13.31
C ASN A 89 -11.12 -4.27 14.67
N PHE A 90 -12.17 -3.47 14.71
CA PHE A 90 -12.90 -3.19 15.96
C PHE A 90 -13.75 -4.36 16.44
N LYS A 91 -14.39 -5.10 15.51
CA LYS A 91 -15.26 -6.23 15.84
C LYS A 91 -14.51 -7.38 16.52
N HIS A 92 -13.28 -7.66 16.07
CA HIS A 92 -12.49 -8.80 16.56
C HIS A 92 -11.52 -8.45 17.68
N THR A 93 -11.39 -7.19 18.03
CA THR A 93 -10.54 -6.70 19.12
C THR A 93 -11.34 -5.84 20.09
N ASN A 94 -10.69 -4.97 20.83
CA ASN A 94 -11.34 -3.94 21.66
C ASN A 94 -11.10 -2.55 21.07
N PHE A 95 -11.65 -1.52 21.70
CA PHE A 95 -11.53 -0.13 21.22
C PHE A 95 -10.07 0.32 21.12
N ALA A 96 -9.23 0.04 22.12
CA ALA A 96 -7.83 0.46 22.12
C ALA A 96 -7.01 -0.21 21.04
N TYR A 97 -7.13 -1.53 20.90
CA TYR A 97 -6.44 -2.29 19.85
C TYR A 97 -7.04 -2.04 18.47
N GLY A 98 -8.35 -1.91 18.37
CA GLY A 98 -9.04 -1.56 17.13
C GLY A 98 -8.56 -0.22 16.58
N PHE A 99 -8.48 0.81 17.41
CA PHE A 99 -8.00 2.14 17.01
C PHE A 99 -6.50 2.13 16.71
N GLY A 100 -5.68 1.68 17.66
CA GLY A 100 -4.22 1.63 17.50
C GLY A 100 -3.78 0.70 16.39
N GLY A 101 -4.37 -0.50 16.30
CA GLY A 101 -4.10 -1.48 15.25
C GLY A 101 -4.50 -0.99 13.87
N THR A 102 -5.64 -0.35 13.72
CA THR A 102 -6.09 0.27 12.46
C THR A 102 -5.13 1.38 12.03
N PHE A 103 -4.73 2.25 12.95
CA PHE A 103 -3.78 3.32 12.65
C PHE A 103 -2.43 2.76 12.18
N LEU A 104 -1.88 1.78 12.90
CA LEU A 104 -0.64 1.11 12.52
C LEU A 104 -0.77 0.38 11.17
N GLN A 105 -1.88 -0.32 10.95
CA GLN A 105 -2.15 -1.05 9.72
C GLN A 105 -2.22 -0.13 8.50
N LEU A 106 -3.01 0.94 8.58
CA LEU A 106 -3.16 1.90 7.48
C LEU A 106 -1.84 2.64 7.20
N SER A 107 -1.10 3.03 8.25
CA SER A 107 0.20 3.68 8.10
C SER A 107 1.24 2.74 7.48
N ALA A 108 1.33 1.51 7.96
CA ALA A 108 2.28 0.51 7.44
C ALA A 108 1.96 0.11 6.00
N PHE A 109 0.70 -0.15 5.69
CA PHE A 109 0.29 -0.51 4.33
C PHE A 109 0.40 0.67 3.36
N GLY A 110 0.07 1.88 3.79
CA GLY A 110 0.26 3.09 3.00
C GLY A 110 1.72 3.30 2.63
N LEU A 111 2.62 3.17 3.60
CA LEU A 111 4.06 3.27 3.39
C LEU A 111 4.58 2.16 2.46
N LEU A 112 4.13 0.92 2.66
CA LEU A 112 4.54 -0.24 1.88
C LEU A 112 4.09 -0.12 0.42
N ILE A 113 2.87 0.35 0.19
CA ILE A 113 2.34 0.60 -1.15
C ILE A 113 3.12 1.74 -1.83
N TYR A 114 3.40 2.82 -1.09
CA TYR A 114 4.19 3.94 -1.61
C TYR A 114 5.60 3.50 -2.02
N LEU A 115 6.31 2.78 -1.15
CA LEU A 115 7.65 2.25 -1.45
C LEU A 115 7.61 1.20 -2.56
N GLY A 116 6.61 0.32 -2.56
CA GLY A 116 6.41 -0.71 -3.57
C GLY A 116 6.17 -0.10 -4.96
N THR A 117 5.40 0.96 -5.04
CA THR A 117 5.17 1.71 -6.30
C THR A 117 6.48 2.32 -6.82
N PHE A 118 7.29 2.91 -5.95
CA PHE A 118 8.59 3.47 -6.32
C PHE A 118 9.55 2.40 -6.85
N ILE A 119 9.64 1.25 -6.16
CA ILE A 119 10.48 0.12 -6.58
C ILE A 119 10.01 -0.44 -7.93
N LEU A 120 8.69 -0.53 -8.14
CA LEU A 120 8.11 -1.01 -9.40
C LEU A 120 8.46 -0.07 -10.57
N ILE A 121 8.31 1.23 -10.38
CA ILE A 121 8.67 2.23 -11.40
C ILE A 121 10.16 2.14 -11.72
N LEU A 122 11.02 2.06 -10.70
CA LEU A 122 12.47 1.93 -10.88
C LEU A 122 12.81 0.64 -11.66
N GLY A 123 12.17 -0.47 -11.30
CA GLY A 123 12.34 -1.75 -12.00
C GLY A 123 11.93 -1.69 -13.47
N LEU A 124 10.81 -1.02 -13.77
CA LEU A 124 10.35 -0.81 -15.15
C LEU A 124 11.34 0.04 -15.96
N VAL A 125 11.87 1.11 -15.35
CA VAL A 125 12.88 1.96 -16.02
C VAL A 125 14.15 1.17 -16.32
N ILE A 126 14.66 0.39 -15.36
CA ILE A 126 15.84 -0.46 -15.56
C ILE A 126 15.57 -1.50 -16.64
N PHE A 127 14.42 -2.19 -16.59
CA PHE A 127 14.01 -3.16 -17.60
C PHE A 127 13.98 -2.54 -19.00
N PHE A 128 13.41 -1.33 -19.12
CA PHE A 128 13.34 -0.61 -20.39
C PHE A 128 14.74 -0.25 -20.93
N ILE A 129 15.65 0.23 -20.06
CA ILE A 129 17.03 0.54 -20.43
C ILE A 129 17.76 -0.72 -20.91
N ILE A 130 17.60 -1.85 -20.23
CA ILE A 130 18.20 -3.14 -20.63
C ILE A 130 17.62 -3.60 -21.98
N SER A 131 16.31 -3.49 -22.16
CA SER A 131 15.65 -3.86 -23.44
C SER A 131 16.14 -3.04 -24.63
N LEU A 132 16.42 -1.76 -24.42
CA LEU A 132 16.98 -0.90 -25.49
C LEU A 132 18.44 -1.22 -25.80
N GLY A 133 19.18 -1.75 -24.83
CA GLY A 133 20.60 -2.11 -24.97
C GLY A 133 20.86 -3.52 -25.53
N THR A 134 19.84 -4.37 -25.64
CA THR A 134 20.01 -5.70 -26.21
C THR A 134 20.07 -5.62 -27.72
N PRO A 135 21.21 -6.03 -28.37
CA PRO A 135 21.25 -6.12 -29.83
C PRO A 135 20.22 -7.14 -30.30
N THR A 136 19.38 -6.74 -31.24
CA THR A 136 18.53 -7.67 -31.94
C THR A 136 19.43 -8.66 -32.65
N PHE A 137 19.44 -9.92 -32.24
CA PHE A 137 20.07 -10.98 -32.95
C PHE A 137 19.39 -11.08 -34.33
N GLN A 138 20.03 -10.54 -35.35
CA GLN A 138 19.67 -10.87 -36.72
C GLN A 138 20.13 -12.29 -36.93
N VAL A 139 19.19 -13.23 -37.02
CA VAL A 139 19.45 -14.55 -37.57
C VAL A 139 19.73 -14.31 -39.07
N ILE A 140 20.99 -14.39 -39.45
CA ILE A 140 21.38 -14.38 -40.84
C ILE A 140 21.17 -15.82 -41.31
N ASP A 141 20.14 -16.08 -42.14
CA ASP A 141 19.94 -17.30 -42.88
C ASP A 141 20.98 -17.39 -44.01
#